data_9028868c90c1f0f72ac822765677cc7c
#
_entry.id   9028868c90c1f0f72ac822765677cc7c
#
_cell.length_a   1.000
_cell.length_b   1.000
_cell.length_c   1.000
_cell.angle_alpha   90.00
_cell.angle_beta   90.00
_cell.angle_gamma   90.00
#
_symmetry.space_group_name_H-M   'P 1'
#
loop_
_entity.id
_entity.type
_entity.pdbx_description
1 polymer ?
#
loop_
_entity_poly.entity_id
_entity_poly.type
_entity_poly.pdbx_seq_one_letter_code
_entity_poly.pdbx_strand_id
1 'polypeptide(L)'
;MLKHLIVALVAGLAFGSSFCHAQSALLDLPRDSQHSAVTQRIGITDITISYSRPLVKGRPIWGKLVPYNEVWRTGANENTIIKFTDDVTIEGKPLAKGTYALFTIPGENQWTVIFSKVHTAWGSFTYNQADDALRVTVKPQATEPREAMTFDFDDVKADSAVATLRWEKIAVPFKVDVNVHDIVQASLHNQLQGLAQYTWEGWDDAATYLLTSKYDLNEALQYEETSIRTEPRFDNYLTKSQILEAMGRKDDAEVAKNQALERATAAQIYAYGRLLQGQGKQDQAFDYFRQAAKKDPNDWVVHDGTARIYSAKGDYSNALKEIKITLAGAPDNQKIFFEPLVKKLEAGQDINKN
;
A
#
# COMPACT_ATOMS: atom_id res chain seq x y z
N MET A 1 -40.50 58.39 -55.81
CA MET A 1 -39.20 57.83 -56.22
C MET A 1 -38.37 57.72 -55.01
N LEU A 2 -38.19 56.50 -54.52
CA LEU A 2 -37.66 56.17 -53.22
C LEU A 2 -36.18 55.80 -53.38
N LYS A 3 -35.25 56.49 -52.72
CA LYS A 3 -33.86 56.09 -52.67
C LYS A 3 -33.60 55.47 -51.32
N HIS A 4 -33.33 54.19 -51.34
CA HIS A 4 -32.93 53.40 -50.15
C HIS A 4 -31.47 53.72 -49.76
N LEU A 5 -31.27 54.17 -48.54
CA LEU A 5 -29.98 54.33 -47.94
C LEU A 5 -29.67 53.02 -47.17
N ILE A 6 -28.66 52.28 -47.59
CA ILE A 6 -28.17 51.12 -46.87
C ILE A 6 -27.05 51.61 -45.98
N VAL A 7 -27.27 51.56 -44.66
CA VAL A 7 -26.22 51.77 -43.68
C VAL A 7 -25.56 50.40 -43.39
N ALA A 8 -24.32 50.21 -43.81
CA ALA A 8 -23.53 49.06 -43.48
C ALA A 8 -22.90 49.25 -42.11
N LEU A 9 -23.33 48.44 -41.14
CA LEU A 9 -22.75 48.36 -39.81
C LEU A 9 -21.51 47.44 -39.87
N VAL A 10 -20.30 48.02 -39.84
CA VAL A 10 -19.05 47.27 -39.72
C VAL A 10 -18.84 46.97 -38.24
N ALA A 11 -19.17 45.75 -37.82
CA ALA A 11 -18.80 45.24 -36.50
C ALA A 11 -17.32 44.82 -36.53
N GLY A 12 -16.44 45.62 -35.94
CA GLY A 12 -15.04 45.31 -35.74
C GLY A 12 -14.89 44.19 -34.69
N LEU A 13 -14.67 42.97 -35.16
CA LEU A 13 -14.18 41.88 -34.32
C LEU A 13 -12.71 42.13 -33.97
N ALA A 14 -12.46 42.66 -32.77
CA ALA A 14 -11.13 42.67 -32.17
C ALA A 14 -10.75 41.24 -31.83
N PHE A 15 -10.04 40.56 -32.71
CA PHE A 15 -9.32 39.34 -32.36
C PHE A 15 -8.17 39.70 -31.40
N GLY A 16 -8.45 39.55 -30.12
CA GLY A 16 -7.39 39.52 -29.12
C GLY A 16 -6.48 38.31 -29.40
N SER A 17 -5.37 38.56 -30.09
CA SER A 17 -4.31 37.58 -30.24
C SER A 17 -3.74 37.31 -28.85
N SER A 18 -4.24 36.28 -28.17
CA SER A 18 -3.55 35.67 -27.07
C SER A 18 -2.27 35.10 -27.62
N PHE A 19 -1.18 35.84 -27.49
CA PHE A 19 0.17 35.29 -27.68
C PHE A 19 0.35 34.20 -26.61
N CYS A 20 -0.04 32.98 -26.95
CA CYS A 20 0.43 31.79 -26.27
C CYS A 20 1.94 31.79 -26.47
N HIS A 21 2.69 32.27 -25.46
CA HIS A 21 4.15 32.04 -25.42
C HIS A 21 4.31 30.54 -25.29
N ALA A 22 4.40 29.84 -26.43
CA ALA A 22 4.96 28.53 -26.48
C ALA A 22 6.37 28.66 -25.91
N GLN A 23 6.57 28.21 -24.65
CA GLN A 23 7.92 27.97 -24.15
C GLN A 23 8.57 27.10 -25.20
N SER A 24 9.65 27.59 -25.83
CA SER A 24 10.42 26.78 -26.76
C SER A 24 10.91 25.58 -25.96
N ALA A 25 10.26 24.45 -26.17
CA ALA A 25 10.69 23.21 -25.57
C ALA A 25 12.12 22.97 -26.06
N LEU A 26 13.06 22.89 -25.12
CA LEU A 26 14.40 22.42 -25.44
C LEU A 26 14.26 21.06 -26.12
N LEU A 27 15.04 20.84 -27.18
CA LEU A 27 15.04 19.56 -27.87
C LEU A 27 15.32 18.45 -26.87
N ASP A 28 14.52 17.40 -26.91
CA ASP A 28 14.78 16.18 -26.14
C ASP A 28 15.87 15.38 -26.81
N LEU A 29 17.10 15.54 -26.34
CA LEU A 29 18.28 14.90 -26.89
C LEU A 29 18.97 14.07 -25.81
N PRO A 30 19.65 12.97 -26.17
CA PRO A 30 20.45 12.18 -25.25
C PRO A 30 21.49 13.05 -24.54
N ARG A 31 21.57 12.92 -23.20
CA ARG A 31 22.51 13.68 -22.37
C ARG A 31 23.47 12.74 -21.64
N ASP A 32 24.69 13.21 -21.36
CA ASP A 32 25.70 12.46 -20.62
C ASP A 32 25.23 12.03 -19.22
N SER A 33 24.48 12.89 -18.55
CA SER A 33 23.83 12.58 -17.28
C SER A 33 22.40 12.19 -17.55
N GLN A 34 22.17 10.88 -17.70
CA GLN A 34 20.85 10.33 -18.02
C GLN A 34 19.85 10.57 -16.90
N HIS A 35 18.59 10.78 -17.26
CA HIS A 35 17.50 10.90 -16.31
C HIS A 35 17.17 9.54 -15.68
N SER A 36 16.82 9.55 -14.41
CA SER A 36 16.36 8.38 -13.65
C SER A 36 15.29 8.80 -12.64
N ALA A 37 14.43 7.86 -12.28
CA ALA A 37 13.50 8.05 -11.19
C ALA A 37 13.39 6.75 -10.38
N VAL A 38 13.16 6.92 -9.08
CA VAL A 38 12.87 5.82 -8.14
C VAL A 38 11.64 6.18 -7.33
N THR A 39 10.74 5.23 -7.13
CA THR A 39 9.53 5.41 -6.31
C THR A 39 9.47 4.33 -5.26
N GLN A 40 9.20 4.72 -4.00
CA GLN A 40 8.88 3.83 -2.90
C GLN A 40 7.50 4.16 -2.36
N ARG A 41 6.67 3.12 -2.20
CA ARG A 41 5.37 3.23 -1.53
C ARG A 41 5.49 2.78 -0.09
N ILE A 42 4.94 3.59 0.84
CA ILE A 42 4.86 3.31 2.27
C ILE A 42 3.39 3.47 2.68
N GLY A 43 2.75 2.37 3.11
CA GLY A 43 1.30 2.37 3.24
C GLY A 43 0.64 2.67 1.89
N ILE A 44 -0.06 3.82 1.79
CA ILE A 44 -0.64 4.32 0.53
C ILE A 44 0.06 5.58 0.01
N THR A 45 1.14 6.01 0.67
CA THR A 45 1.94 7.19 0.30
C THR A 45 3.03 6.81 -0.68
N ASP A 46 3.08 7.49 -1.84
CA ASP A 46 4.15 7.34 -2.81
C ASP A 46 5.20 8.45 -2.64
N ILE A 47 6.47 8.06 -2.58
CA ILE A 47 7.64 8.93 -2.52
C ILE A 47 8.44 8.72 -3.79
N THR A 48 8.53 9.72 -4.65
CA THR A 48 9.25 9.63 -5.93
C THR A 48 10.41 10.62 -5.97
N ILE A 49 11.60 10.13 -6.27
CA ILE A 49 12.79 10.96 -6.53
C ILE A 49 13.14 10.86 -8.00
N SER A 50 13.20 12.01 -8.68
CA SER A 50 13.47 12.15 -10.11
C SER A 50 14.71 13.04 -10.31
N TYR A 51 15.72 12.55 -11.03
CA TYR A 51 17.05 13.19 -11.05
C TYR A 51 17.84 12.85 -12.31
N SER A 52 18.84 13.66 -12.62
CA SER A 52 19.85 13.35 -13.65
C SER A 52 21.12 12.81 -13.00
N ARG A 53 21.64 11.68 -13.53
CA ARG A 53 22.72 10.86 -12.95
C ARG A 53 24.10 11.26 -13.51
N PRO A 54 24.88 12.14 -12.88
CA PRO A 54 26.25 12.37 -13.30
C PRO A 54 27.12 11.13 -13.03
N LEU A 55 28.16 10.96 -13.89
CA LEU A 55 29.18 9.94 -13.76
C LEU A 55 30.43 10.52 -13.12
N VAL A 56 31.21 9.70 -12.41
CA VAL A 56 32.51 10.12 -11.84
C VAL A 56 33.51 10.42 -12.94
N LYS A 57 33.65 9.57 -13.94
CA LYS A 57 34.60 9.71 -15.07
C LYS A 57 36.04 10.04 -14.59
N GLY A 58 36.49 9.39 -13.51
CA GLY A 58 37.81 9.60 -12.92
C GLY A 58 38.05 10.97 -12.30
N ARG A 59 37.03 11.81 -12.14
CA ARG A 59 37.18 13.17 -11.60
C ARG A 59 37.13 13.15 -10.07
N PRO A 60 37.89 14.04 -9.39
CA PRO A 60 37.65 14.28 -7.97
C PRO A 60 36.31 15.00 -7.80
N ILE A 61 35.43 14.39 -7.04
CA ILE A 61 34.04 14.87 -6.87
C ILE A 61 33.96 15.85 -5.71
N TRP A 62 34.14 15.33 -4.51
CA TRP A 62 33.86 16.11 -3.28
C TRP A 62 34.97 17.15 -3.00
N GLY A 63 34.56 18.38 -2.74
CA GLY A 63 35.45 19.51 -2.55
C GLY A 63 36.10 20.04 -3.85
N LYS A 64 35.73 19.46 -5.04
CA LYS A 64 36.21 19.89 -6.36
C LYS A 64 35.05 20.08 -7.33
N LEU A 65 34.58 19.02 -8.03
CA LEU A 65 33.45 19.13 -8.95
C LEU A 65 32.18 19.59 -8.21
N VAL A 66 32.00 19.12 -7.00
CA VAL A 66 30.98 19.57 -6.05
C VAL A 66 31.68 20.19 -4.84
N PRO A 67 31.70 21.53 -4.74
CA PRO A 67 32.38 22.23 -3.66
C PRO A 67 31.72 21.91 -2.30
N TYR A 68 32.54 21.91 -1.25
CA TYR A 68 32.02 21.85 0.12
C TYR A 68 31.43 23.21 0.54
N ASN A 69 30.42 23.16 1.39
CA ASN A 69 29.74 24.31 1.99
C ASN A 69 28.99 25.21 0.97
N GLU A 70 28.76 24.71 -0.25
CA GLU A 70 27.97 25.38 -1.28
C GLU A 70 26.71 24.61 -1.61
N VAL A 71 25.65 25.32 -2.03
CA VAL A 71 24.39 24.69 -2.44
C VAL A 71 24.57 23.99 -3.78
N TRP A 72 24.33 22.70 -3.79
CA TRP A 72 24.35 21.85 -4.97
C TRP A 72 22.94 21.32 -5.27
N ARG A 73 22.58 21.31 -6.57
CA ARG A 73 21.27 20.78 -7.06
C ARG A 73 21.09 19.27 -6.90
N THR A 74 22.03 18.60 -6.25
CA THR A 74 22.01 17.17 -5.92
C THR A 74 21.83 16.26 -7.15
N GLY A 75 22.57 16.59 -8.20
CA GLY A 75 22.51 15.90 -9.50
C GLY A 75 23.16 16.72 -10.61
N ALA A 76 22.65 16.58 -11.82
CA ALA A 76 23.06 17.30 -13.02
C ALA A 76 21.83 17.85 -13.76
N ASN A 77 22.04 18.74 -14.72
CA ASN A 77 21.00 19.35 -15.56
C ASN A 77 19.96 20.11 -14.73
N GLU A 78 18.68 19.73 -14.82
CA GLU A 78 17.56 20.26 -14.05
C GLU A 78 17.68 19.90 -12.57
N ASN A 79 16.84 20.51 -11.72
CA ASN A 79 16.77 20.13 -10.31
C ASN A 79 16.44 18.65 -10.13
N THR A 80 17.09 18.03 -9.16
CA THR A 80 16.57 16.80 -8.56
C THR A 80 15.28 17.13 -7.84
N ILE A 81 14.22 16.34 -8.09
CA ILE A 81 12.88 16.56 -7.55
C ILE A 81 12.53 15.40 -6.64
N ILE A 82 11.95 15.69 -5.49
CA ILE A 82 11.30 14.72 -4.64
C ILE A 82 9.83 15.10 -4.50
N LYS A 83 8.94 14.09 -4.67
CA LYS A 83 7.49 14.25 -4.57
C LYS A 83 6.93 13.32 -3.51
N PHE A 84 6.07 13.86 -2.66
CA PHE A 84 5.30 13.12 -1.66
C PHE A 84 3.80 13.28 -1.95
N THR A 85 3.05 12.18 -1.95
CA THR A 85 1.59 12.21 -2.16
C THR A 85 0.83 12.62 -0.90
N ASP A 86 1.45 12.46 0.27
CA ASP A 86 0.88 12.79 1.58
C ASP A 86 1.92 13.49 2.45
N ASP A 87 1.48 14.05 3.58
CA ASP A 87 2.37 14.67 4.55
C ASP A 87 3.31 13.63 5.16
N VAL A 88 4.58 14.00 5.31
CA VAL A 88 5.64 13.11 5.81
C VAL A 88 6.45 13.80 6.92
N THR A 89 7.30 13.02 7.56
CA THR A 89 8.29 13.53 8.50
C THR A 89 9.69 13.17 7.98
N ILE A 90 10.57 14.15 7.86
CA ILE A 90 11.96 13.97 7.41
C ILE A 90 12.89 14.21 8.59
N GLU A 91 13.69 13.20 8.98
CA GLU A 91 14.58 13.31 10.14
C GLU A 91 13.84 13.87 11.39
N GLY A 92 12.61 13.42 11.62
CA GLY A 92 11.77 13.87 12.73
C GLY A 92 11.12 15.26 12.56
N LYS A 93 11.24 15.91 11.39
CA LYS A 93 10.63 17.22 11.13
C LYS A 93 9.52 17.12 10.08
N PRO A 94 8.36 17.76 10.31
CA PRO A 94 7.22 17.66 9.39
C PRO A 94 7.51 18.35 8.05
N LEU A 95 7.04 17.74 6.97
CA LEU A 95 7.03 18.28 5.61
C LEU A 95 5.69 17.96 4.96
N ALA A 96 4.99 18.98 4.46
CA ALA A 96 3.70 18.80 3.80
C ALA A 96 3.86 18.02 2.48
N LYS A 97 2.80 17.35 2.05
CA LYS A 97 2.72 16.75 0.71
C LYS A 97 3.00 17.78 -0.38
N GLY A 98 3.65 17.35 -1.45
CA GLY A 98 3.98 18.26 -2.53
C GLY A 98 5.19 17.79 -3.34
N THR A 99 5.61 18.67 -4.23
CA THR A 99 6.82 18.49 -5.04
C THR A 99 7.85 19.51 -4.61
N TYR A 100 9.08 19.07 -4.37
CA TYR A 100 10.17 19.90 -3.90
C TYR A 100 11.42 19.68 -4.75
N ALA A 101 12.19 20.75 -5.01
CA ALA A 101 13.57 20.57 -5.45
C ALA A 101 14.40 20.08 -4.26
N LEU A 102 15.19 19.06 -4.50
CA LEU A 102 16.13 18.52 -3.51
C LEU A 102 17.51 19.13 -3.75
N PHE A 103 17.91 20.04 -2.87
CA PHE A 103 19.27 20.56 -2.84
C PHE A 103 20.02 19.97 -1.66
N THR A 104 21.35 19.98 -1.75
CA THR A 104 22.22 19.65 -0.62
C THR A 104 23.34 20.69 -0.48
N ILE A 105 23.83 20.82 0.75
CA ILE A 105 25.09 21.51 1.04
C ILE A 105 26.05 20.43 1.56
N PRO A 106 26.96 19.91 0.72
CA PRO A 106 27.96 18.95 1.13
C PRO A 106 28.93 19.52 2.14
N GLY A 107 29.31 18.77 3.13
CA GLY A 107 30.39 19.05 4.05
C GLY A 107 31.18 17.77 4.34
N GLU A 108 32.39 17.88 4.86
CA GLU A 108 33.22 16.70 5.12
C GLU A 108 32.58 15.73 6.12
N ASN A 109 31.99 16.23 7.20
CA ASN A 109 31.45 15.43 8.30
C ASN A 109 29.93 15.50 8.42
N GLN A 110 29.29 16.43 7.71
CA GLN A 110 27.87 16.72 7.84
C GLN A 110 27.34 17.35 6.57
N TRP A 111 26.16 16.93 6.15
CA TRP A 111 25.46 17.48 5.01
C TRP A 111 24.15 18.13 5.45
N THR A 112 23.76 19.21 4.77
CA THR A 112 22.40 19.74 4.85
C THR A 112 21.61 19.24 3.64
N VAL A 113 20.47 18.60 3.87
CA VAL A 113 19.49 18.25 2.84
C VAL A 113 18.37 19.30 2.89
N ILE A 114 18.03 19.86 1.73
CA ILE A 114 17.11 21.00 1.57
C ILE A 114 15.97 20.61 0.67
N PHE A 115 14.76 20.88 1.10
CA PHE A 115 13.51 20.71 0.34
C PHE A 115 12.99 22.10 -0.03
N SER A 116 13.20 22.53 -1.28
CA SER A 116 12.79 23.86 -1.75
C SER A 116 11.47 23.80 -2.51
N LYS A 117 10.60 24.79 -2.30
CA LYS A 117 9.33 24.93 -3.00
C LYS A 117 9.49 25.27 -4.48
N VAL A 118 10.60 25.90 -4.85
CA VAL A 118 10.94 26.22 -6.26
C VAL A 118 11.63 25.02 -6.88
N HIS A 119 10.89 24.21 -7.63
CA HIS A 119 11.34 22.93 -8.18
C HIS A 119 11.49 22.91 -9.71
N THR A 120 11.35 24.06 -10.38
CA THR A 120 11.45 24.19 -11.85
C THR A 120 12.74 24.86 -12.30
N ALA A 121 13.67 25.14 -11.38
CA ALA A 121 14.92 25.79 -11.70
C ALA A 121 15.92 24.85 -12.39
N TRP A 122 16.86 25.42 -13.11
CA TRP A 122 17.99 24.73 -13.71
C TRP A 122 19.27 25.05 -12.92
N GLY A 123 19.93 24.02 -12.39
CA GLY A 123 21.09 24.23 -11.53
C GLY A 123 20.72 24.73 -10.13
N SER A 124 21.64 25.41 -9.47
CA SER A 124 21.47 26.09 -8.17
C SER A 124 21.67 27.62 -8.25
N PHE A 125 21.70 28.18 -9.46
CA PHE A 125 22.04 29.59 -9.67
C PHE A 125 21.02 30.59 -9.12
N THR A 126 19.75 30.19 -9.11
CA THR A 126 18.62 31.00 -8.61
C THR A 126 18.13 30.52 -7.23
N TYR A 127 18.91 29.68 -6.56
CA TYR A 127 18.56 29.20 -5.25
C TYR A 127 18.42 30.35 -4.26
N ASN A 128 17.31 30.34 -3.50
CA ASN A 128 17.07 31.28 -2.43
C ASN A 128 16.57 30.51 -1.19
N GLN A 129 17.22 30.73 -0.06
CA GLN A 129 16.87 30.08 1.21
C GLN A 129 15.45 30.42 1.70
N ALA A 130 14.88 31.55 1.30
CA ALA A 130 13.52 31.93 1.64
C ALA A 130 12.46 30.97 1.03
N ASP A 131 12.82 30.22 -0.01
CA ASP A 131 11.96 29.25 -0.67
C ASP A 131 12.03 27.85 -0.02
N ASP A 132 12.88 27.66 0.99
CA ASP A 132 13.01 26.37 1.66
C ASP A 132 11.75 26.05 2.46
N ALA A 133 11.20 24.86 2.21
CA ALA A 133 10.15 24.30 3.04
C ALA A 133 10.73 23.60 4.28
N LEU A 134 11.90 22.95 4.10
CA LEU A 134 12.56 22.22 5.17
C LEU A 134 14.06 22.12 4.91
N ARG A 135 14.83 22.13 6.01
CA ARG A 135 16.24 21.77 6.06
C ARG A 135 16.50 20.77 7.16
N VAL A 136 17.19 19.71 6.84
CA VAL A 136 17.64 18.69 7.79
C VAL A 136 19.13 18.47 7.65
N THR A 137 19.74 18.02 8.74
CA THR A 137 21.15 17.73 8.81
C THR A 137 21.37 16.24 8.94
N VAL A 138 22.23 15.67 8.10
CA VAL A 138 22.54 14.26 8.08
C VAL A 138 24.05 14.02 8.04
N LYS A 139 24.49 12.81 8.41
CA LYS A 139 25.90 12.43 8.33
C LYS A 139 26.14 11.61 7.07
N PRO A 140 27.12 11.99 6.23
CA PRO A 140 27.55 11.15 5.13
C PRO A 140 28.19 9.87 5.67
N GLN A 141 28.08 8.78 4.91
CA GLN A 141 28.64 7.48 5.21
C GLN A 141 29.54 7.03 4.06
N ALA A 142 30.57 6.26 4.36
CA ALA A 142 31.35 5.59 3.33
C ALA A 142 30.53 4.46 2.69
N THR A 143 30.68 4.27 1.38
CA THR A 143 30.03 3.19 0.64
C THR A 143 30.97 2.64 -0.43
N GLU A 144 30.62 1.50 -1.02
CA GLU A 144 31.30 0.98 -2.20
C GLU A 144 31.23 1.99 -3.35
N PRO A 145 32.29 2.07 -4.16
CA PRO A 145 32.35 3.04 -5.26
C PRO A 145 31.18 2.94 -6.22
N ARG A 146 30.54 4.08 -6.51
CA ARG A 146 29.47 4.21 -7.49
C ARG A 146 29.88 5.18 -8.58
N GLU A 147 30.03 4.66 -9.81
CA GLU A 147 30.37 5.47 -10.98
C GLU A 147 29.24 6.46 -11.32
N ALA A 148 28.01 5.99 -11.39
CA ALA A 148 26.84 6.81 -11.62
C ALA A 148 26.15 7.15 -10.30
N MET A 149 25.81 8.42 -10.10
CA MET A 149 24.98 8.85 -8.97
C MET A 149 23.66 8.10 -8.95
N THR A 150 23.23 7.62 -7.77
CA THR A 150 21.95 6.93 -7.57
C THR A 150 21.21 7.48 -6.38
N PHE A 151 19.88 7.41 -6.44
CA PHE A 151 19.03 7.40 -5.27
C PHE A 151 18.40 6.02 -5.13
N ASP A 152 18.32 5.52 -3.90
CA ASP A 152 17.66 4.28 -3.53
C ASP A 152 16.87 4.47 -2.23
N PHE A 153 15.96 3.52 -1.93
CA PHE A 153 15.29 3.46 -0.64
C PHE A 153 15.77 2.21 0.11
N ASP A 154 16.37 2.44 1.27
CA ASP A 154 16.88 1.41 2.17
C ASP A 154 15.95 1.27 3.40
N ASP A 155 16.13 0.20 4.16
CA ASP A 155 15.46 -0.04 5.46
C ASP A 155 13.95 0.25 5.41
N VAL A 156 13.30 -0.27 4.36
CA VAL A 156 11.86 -0.06 4.13
C VAL A 156 11.07 -0.82 5.18
N LYS A 157 10.23 -0.10 5.93
CA LYS A 157 9.33 -0.59 6.96
C LYS A 157 7.87 -0.29 6.61
N ALA A 158 6.96 -0.72 7.46
CA ALA A 158 5.52 -0.48 7.26
C ALA A 158 5.17 1.02 7.24
N ASP A 159 5.96 1.87 7.93
CA ASP A 159 5.71 3.28 8.17
C ASP A 159 6.89 4.20 7.82
N SER A 160 8.00 3.67 7.34
CA SER A 160 9.20 4.46 7.06
C SER A 160 10.12 3.84 6.04
N ALA A 161 11.00 4.66 5.45
CA ALA A 161 12.14 4.23 4.66
C ALA A 161 13.28 5.23 4.80
N VAL A 162 14.48 4.83 4.37
CA VAL A 162 15.65 5.70 4.29
C VAL A 162 15.94 5.98 2.82
N ALA A 163 15.72 7.22 2.38
CA ALA A 163 16.15 7.67 1.07
C ALA A 163 17.65 7.97 1.10
N THR A 164 18.40 7.38 0.18
CA THR A 164 19.86 7.46 0.19
C THR A 164 20.41 7.89 -1.18
N LEU A 165 21.09 9.02 -1.21
CA LEU A 165 21.96 9.40 -2.33
C LEU A 165 23.27 8.62 -2.23
N ARG A 166 23.72 8.00 -3.34
CA ARG A 166 25.05 7.37 -3.45
C ARG A 166 25.78 7.85 -4.68
N TRP A 167 27.02 8.30 -4.49
CA TRP A 167 27.91 8.68 -5.59
C TRP A 167 29.36 8.65 -5.14
N GLU A 168 30.24 8.22 -6.04
CA GLU A 168 31.67 7.97 -5.75
C GLU A 168 31.77 7.00 -4.56
N LYS A 169 32.26 7.41 -3.41
CA LYS A 169 32.38 6.58 -2.19
C LYS A 169 31.54 7.11 -1.03
N ILE A 170 30.57 7.98 -1.31
CA ILE A 170 29.74 8.61 -0.28
C ILE A 170 28.29 8.20 -0.46
N ALA A 171 27.65 7.83 0.64
CA ALA A 171 26.21 7.68 0.81
C ALA A 171 25.69 8.77 1.75
N VAL A 172 24.57 9.39 1.39
CA VAL A 172 23.91 10.43 2.18
C VAL A 172 22.48 9.99 2.46
N PRO A 173 22.23 9.29 3.58
CA PRO A 173 20.92 8.83 3.97
C PRO A 173 20.11 9.94 4.64
N PHE A 174 18.79 9.94 4.43
CA PHE A 174 17.83 10.67 5.26
C PHE A 174 16.56 9.84 5.43
N LYS A 175 16.03 9.83 6.65
CA LYS A 175 14.86 9.05 7.00
C LYS A 175 13.58 9.78 6.60
N VAL A 176 12.63 9.05 6.05
CA VAL A 176 11.26 9.48 5.77
C VAL A 176 10.31 8.61 6.59
N ASP A 177 9.53 9.23 7.45
CA ASP A 177 8.46 8.57 8.22
C ASP A 177 7.10 9.02 7.68
N VAL A 178 6.14 8.10 7.68
CA VAL A 178 4.77 8.30 7.18
C VAL A 178 3.79 7.91 8.28
N ASN A 179 2.85 8.79 8.62
CA ASN A 179 1.76 8.43 9.52
C ASN A 179 0.70 7.64 8.76
N VAL A 180 0.99 6.35 8.51
CA VAL A 180 0.18 5.48 7.66
C VAL A 180 -1.26 5.39 8.16
N HIS A 181 -1.47 5.31 9.48
CA HIS A 181 -2.82 5.14 10.03
C HIS A 181 -3.71 6.35 9.76
N ASP A 182 -3.26 7.56 10.06
CA ASP A 182 -4.04 8.79 9.84
C ASP A 182 -4.31 9.00 8.35
N ILE A 183 -3.33 8.70 7.48
CA ILE A 183 -3.47 8.83 6.04
C ILE A 183 -4.48 7.83 5.49
N VAL A 184 -4.42 6.57 5.93
CA VAL A 184 -5.39 5.54 5.50
C VAL A 184 -6.78 5.87 6.02
N GLN A 185 -6.93 6.29 7.28
CA GLN A 185 -8.22 6.69 7.85
C GLN A 185 -8.85 7.85 7.05
N ALA A 186 -8.08 8.91 6.77
CA ALA A 186 -8.54 10.01 5.93
C ALA A 186 -8.92 9.55 4.51
N SER A 187 -8.16 8.61 3.94
CA SER A 187 -8.45 8.02 2.64
C SER A 187 -9.73 7.18 2.66
N LEU A 188 -9.97 6.37 3.71
CA LEU A 188 -11.20 5.61 3.90
C LEU A 188 -12.42 6.52 3.97
N HIS A 189 -12.36 7.59 4.76
CA HIS A 189 -13.42 8.60 4.82
C HIS A 189 -13.79 9.15 3.43
N ASN A 190 -12.78 9.45 2.59
CA ASN A 190 -13.03 9.95 1.23
C ASN A 190 -13.61 8.85 0.31
N GLN A 191 -13.06 7.65 0.35
CA GLN A 191 -13.48 6.54 -0.52
C GLN A 191 -14.91 6.09 -0.19
N LEU A 192 -15.28 6.09 1.09
CA LEU A 192 -16.63 5.75 1.56
C LEU A 192 -17.68 6.85 1.30
N GLN A 193 -17.30 8.00 0.72
CA GLN A 193 -18.23 8.97 0.11
C GLN A 193 -18.48 8.68 -1.37
N GLY A 194 -17.71 7.78 -1.99
CA GLY A 194 -17.82 7.35 -3.39
C GLY A 194 -18.71 6.11 -3.57
N LEU A 195 -18.40 5.29 -4.57
CA LEU A 195 -19.19 4.08 -4.89
C LEU A 195 -19.15 3.03 -3.78
N ALA A 196 -18.07 2.95 -3.02
CA ALA A 196 -17.90 1.96 -1.96
C ALA A 196 -18.97 2.07 -0.86
N GLN A 197 -19.57 3.25 -0.65
CA GLN A 197 -20.63 3.42 0.35
C GLN A 197 -21.91 2.62 0.07
N TYR A 198 -22.14 2.22 -1.17
CA TYR A 198 -23.34 1.51 -1.59
C TYR A 198 -23.22 -0.02 -1.52
N THR A 199 -22.05 -0.53 -1.16
CA THR A 199 -21.77 -1.95 -1.04
C THR A 199 -21.45 -2.31 0.41
N TRP A 200 -21.80 -3.50 0.85
CA TRP A 200 -21.45 -3.96 2.19
C TRP A 200 -19.94 -4.20 2.31
N GLU A 201 -19.31 -4.67 1.22
CA GLU A 201 -17.86 -4.93 1.16
C GLU A 201 -17.03 -3.68 1.46
N GLY A 202 -17.40 -2.53 0.90
CA GLY A 202 -16.65 -1.30 1.13
C GLY A 202 -16.55 -0.93 2.61
N TRP A 203 -17.64 -1.13 3.35
CA TRP A 203 -17.68 -0.88 4.79
C TRP A 203 -16.97 -1.96 5.60
N ASP A 204 -17.12 -3.25 5.21
CA ASP A 204 -16.46 -4.38 5.85
C ASP A 204 -14.93 -4.35 5.65
N ASP A 205 -14.46 -4.02 4.44
CA ASP A 205 -13.04 -3.84 4.15
C ASP A 205 -12.41 -2.73 5.02
N ALA A 206 -13.12 -1.60 5.16
CA ALA A 206 -12.67 -0.51 6.02
C ALA A 206 -12.63 -0.91 7.51
N ALA A 207 -13.66 -1.59 7.99
CA ALA A 207 -13.72 -2.13 9.35
C ALA A 207 -12.62 -3.15 9.61
N THR A 208 -12.40 -4.05 8.68
CA THR A 208 -11.34 -5.08 8.73
C THR A 208 -9.94 -4.46 8.78
N TYR A 209 -9.69 -3.39 8.00
CA TYR A 209 -8.42 -2.67 8.09
C TYR A 209 -8.18 -2.09 9.50
N LEU A 210 -9.18 -1.39 10.06
CA LEU A 210 -9.07 -0.80 11.41
C LEU A 210 -8.92 -1.87 12.50
N LEU A 211 -9.60 -3.01 12.37
CA LEU A 211 -9.47 -4.16 13.26
C LEU A 211 -8.05 -4.74 13.21
N THR A 212 -7.53 -5.02 12.02
CA THR A 212 -6.22 -5.69 11.84
C THR A 212 -5.06 -4.79 12.23
N SER A 213 -5.16 -3.48 11.98
CA SER A 213 -4.20 -2.48 12.40
C SER A 213 -4.34 -2.12 13.88
N LYS A 214 -5.42 -2.51 14.55
CA LYS A 214 -5.76 -2.16 15.95
C LYS A 214 -5.76 -0.65 16.20
N TYR A 215 -6.17 0.13 15.20
CA TYR A 215 -6.06 1.58 15.26
C TYR A 215 -7.26 2.22 15.94
N ASP A 216 -8.47 2.13 15.35
CA ASP A 216 -9.71 2.64 15.95
C ASP A 216 -10.82 1.60 15.89
N LEU A 217 -10.94 0.82 16.98
CA LEU A 217 -11.95 -0.23 17.07
C LEU A 217 -13.38 0.32 17.20
N ASN A 218 -13.57 1.56 17.68
CA ASN A 218 -14.89 2.17 17.74
C ASN A 218 -15.37 2.55 16.34
N GLU A 219 -14.50 3.13 15.53
CA GLU A 219 -14.81 3.44 14.13
C GLU A 219 -14.98 2.16 13.31
N ALA A 220 -14.13 1.13 13.53
CA ALA A 220 -14.29 -0.18 12.93
C ALA A 220 -15.69 -0.74 13.19
N LEU A 221 -16.20 -0.66 14.42
CA LEU A 221 -17.54 -1.11 14.77
C LEU A 221 -18.64 -0.31 14.06
N GLN A 222 -18.47 1.02 13.90
CA GLN A 222 -19.44 1.86 13.19
C GLN A 222 -19.49 1.51 11.69
N TYR A 223 -18.34 1.27 11.07
CA TYR A 223 -18.27 0.83 9.68
C TYR A 223 -18.93 -0.54 9.50
N GLU A 224 -18.64 -1.46 10.40
CA GLU A 224 -19.21 -2.80 10.36
C GLU A 224 -20.73 -2.80 10.55
N GLU A 225 -21.23 -1.95 11.44
CA GLU A 225 -22.68 -1.76 11.60
C GLU A 225 -23.34 -1.17 10.35
N THR A 226 -22.59 -0.37 9.60
CA THR A 226 -23.05 0.17 8.31
C THR A 226 -23.05 -0.90 7.23
N SER A 227 -21.99 -1.72 7.17
CA SER A 227 -21.94 -2.91 6.31
C SER A 227 -23.14 -3.81 6.51
N ILE A 228 -23.45 -4.15 7.77
CA ILE A 228 -24.61 -4.99 8.13
C ILE A 228 -25.94 -4.34 7.74
N ARG A 229 -26.08 -3.01 7.91
CA ARG A 229 -27.31 -2.29 7.47
C ARG A 229 -27.47 -2.30 5.96
N THR A 230 -26.35 -2.26 5.21
CA THR A 230 -26.36 -2.30 3.75
C THR A 230 -26.78 -3.67 3.25
N GLU A 231 -26.16 -4.73 3.74
CA GLU A 231 -26.51 -6.10 3.43
C GLU A 231 -26.03 -7.05 4.55
N PRO A 232 -26.96 -7.68 5.32
CA PRO A 232 -26.60 -8.62 6.38
C PRO A 232 -26.00 -9.92 5.82
N ARG A 233 -24.71 -10.17 6.09
CA ARG A 233 -23.95 -11.32 5.59
C ARG A 233 -23.29 -12.09 6.73
N PHE A 234 -22.88 -13.34 6.45
CA PHE A 234 -22.03 -14.12 7.36
C PHE A 234 -20.73 -13.35 7.67
N ASP A 235 -20.10 -12.81 6.64
CA ASP A 235 -18.77 -12.21 6.70
C ASP A 235 -18.77 -11.00 7.62
N ASN A 236 -19.69 -10.05 7.42
CA ASN A 236 -19.73 -8.82 8.22
C ASN A 236 -20.19 -9.03 9.68
N TYR A 237 -21.06 -9.99 9.95
CA TYR A 237 -21.34 -10.35 11.35
C TYR A 237 -20.15 -11.04 12.03
N LEU A 238 -19.34 -11.80 11.28
CA LEU A 238 -18.12 -12.41 11.78
C LEU A 238 -17.06 -11.33 12.08
N THR A 239 -16.86 -10.36 11.18
CA THR A 239 -16.00 -9.20 11.41
C THR A 239 -16.46 -8.41 12.63
N LYS A 240 -17.77 -8.17 12.79
CA LYS A 240 -18.34 -7.53 14.00
C LYS A 240 -17.98 -8.28 15.27
N SER A 241 -18.11 -9.62 15.25
CA SER A 241 -17.72 -10.45 16.39
C SER A 241 -16.25 -10.28 16.76
N GLN A 242 -15.37 -10.27 15.77
CA GLN A 242 -13.93 -10.10 15.97
C GLN A 242 -13.56 -8.69 16.51
N ILE A 243 -14.23 -7.64 16.02
CA ILE A 243 -14.08 -6.28 16.55
C ILE A 243 -14.50 -6.22 18.02
N LEU A 244 -15.67 -6.77 18.35
CA LEU A 244 -16.18 -6.79 19.72
C LEU A 244 -15.29 -7.61 20.67
N GLU A 245 -14.73 -8.72 20.19
CA GLU A 245 -13.73 -9.51 20.92
C GLU A 245 -12.46 -8.69 21.19
N ALA A 246 -11.94 -8.00 20.19
CA ALA A 246 -10.78 -7.11 20.32
C ALA A 246 -11.03 -5.93 21.29
N MET A 247 -12.28 -5.45 21.40
CA MET A 247 -12.72 -4.45 22.37
C MET A 247 -12.93 -5.03 23.79
N GLY A 248 -12.82 -6.35 23.98
CA GLY A 248 -13.09 -7.04 25.25
C GLY A 248 -14.58 -7.28 25.56
N ARG A 249 -15.49 -7.01 24.61
CA ARG A 249 -16.95 -7.15 24.72
C ARG A 249 -17.38 -8.57 24.34
N LYS A 250 -16.98 -9.54 25.15
CA LYS A 250 -17.10 -10.99 24.83
C LYS A 250 -18.54 -11.46 24.63
N ASP A 251 -19.47 -10.99 25.45
CA ASP A 251 -20.88 -11.42 25.34
C ASP A 251 -21.52 -10.91 24.05
N ASP A 252 -21.24 -9.66 23.69
CA ASP A 252 -21.70 -9.06 22.42
C ASP A 252 -21.04 -9.75 21.22
N ALA A 253 -19.77 -10.13 21.34
CA ALA A 253 -19.03 -10.85 20.30
C ALA A 253 -19.66 -12.23 20.03
N GLU A 254 -20.05 -12.97 21.08
CA GLU A 254 -20.70 -14.26 20.93
C GLU A 254 -22.09 -14.12 20.28
N VAL A 255 -22.85 -13.07 20.62
CA VAL A 255 -24.13 -12.77 19.95
C VAL A 255 -23.90 -12.51 18.44
N ALA A 256 -22.93 -11.67 18.09
CA ALA A 256 -22.62 -11.37 16.68
C ALA A 256 -22.16 -12.64 15.93
N LYS A 257 -21.35 -13.48 16.55
CA LYS A 257 -20.90 -14.76 15.99
C LYS A 257 -22.08 -15.70 15.71
N ASN A 258 -23.03 -15.83 16.62
CA ASN A 258 -24.23 -16.65 16.42
C ASN A 258 -25.07 -16.10 15.26
N GLN A 259 -25.21 -14.78 15.14
CA GLN A 259 -25.90 -14.15 14.01
C GLN A 259 -25.19 -14.42 12.67
N ALA A 260 -23.85 -14.48 12.66
CA ALA A 260 -23.08 -14.90 11.49
C ALA A 260 -23.42 -16.36 11.11
N LEU A 261 -23.32 -17.28 12.06
CA LEU A 261 -23.56 -18.71 11.83
C LEU A 261 -24.99 -19.02 11.34
N GLU A 262 -26.00 -18.27 11.78
CA GLU A 262 -27.37 -18.39 11.27
C GLU A 262 -27.46 -18.13 9.77
N ARG A 263 -26.64 -17.16 9.25
CA ARG A 263 -26.61 -16.71 7.85
C ARG A 263 -25.66 -17.51 6.97
N ALA A 264 -24.70 -18.19 7.59
CA ALA A 264 -23.66 -18.92 6.88
C ALA A 264 -24.22 -20.10 6.06
N THR A 265 -23.60 -20.35 4.91
CA THR A 265 -23.68 -21.64 4.23
C THR A 265 -22.81 -22.70 4.93
N ALA A 266 -23.03 -23.99 4.67
CA ALA A 266 -22.15 -25.04 5.17
C ALA A 266 -20.69 -24.83 4.72
N ALA A 267 -20.48 -24.40 3.47
CA ALA A 267 -19.18 -24.11 2.92
C ALA A 267 -18.48 -22.95 3.66
N GLN A 268 -19.18 -21.89 4.03
CA GLN A 268 -18.62 -20.77 4.80
C GLN A 268 -18.22 -21.19 6.22
N ILE A 269 -19.09 -21.97 6.90
CA ILE A 269 -18.77 -22.53 8.23
C ILE A 269 -17.55 -23.44 8.16
N TYR A 270 -17.47 -24.30 7.16
CA TYR A 270 -16.32 -25.15 6.91
C TYR A 270 -15.03 -24.31 6.64
N ALA A 271 -15.10 -23.32 5.76
CA ALA A 271 -13.96 -22.45 5.44
C ALA A 271 -13.43 -21.73 6.69
N TYR A 272 -14.31 -21.25 7.56
CA TYR A 272 -13.93 -20.65 8.83
C TYR A 272 -13.26 -21.69 9.77
N GLY A 273 -13.78 -22.90 9.84
CA GLY A 273 -13.13 -24.01 10.55
C GLY A 273 -11.71 -24.28 10.02
N ARG A 274 -11.51 -24.24 8.70
CA ARG A 274 -10.18 -24.41 8.08
C ARG A 274 -9.22 -23.27 8.44
N LEU A 275 -9.71 -22.03 8.51
CA LEU A 275 -8.93 -20.89 8.98
C LEU A 275 -8.44 -21.09 10.43
N LEU A 276 -9.33 -21.51 11.32
CA LEU A 276 -9.00 -21.81 12.72
C LEU A 276 -7.97 -22.95 12.83
N GLN A 277 -8.11 -23.98 12.01
CA GLN A 277 -7.15 -25.09 11.96
C GLN A 277 -5.77 -24.59 11.54
N GLY A 278 -5.68 -23.71 10.54
CA GLY A 278 -4.41 -23.05 10.12
C GLY A 278 -3.76 -22.21 11.22
N GLN A 279 -4.57 -21.68 12.14
CA GLN A 279 -4.12 -20.97 13.35
C GLN A 279 -3.74 -21.90 14.53
N GLY A 280 -3.76 -23.22 14.35
CA GLY A 280 -3.50 -24.19 15.42
C GLY A 280 -4.65 -24.41 16.40
N LYS A 281 -5.84 -23.83 16.15
CA LYS A 281 -7.04 -23.97 17.00
C LYS A 281 -7.89 -25.18 16.57
N GLN A 282 -7.27 -26.36 16.63
CA GLN A 282 -7.84 -27.57 16.02
C GLN A 282 -9.18 -28.01 16.62
N ASP A 283 -9.34 -27.95 17.96
CA ASP A 283 -10.59 -28.34 18.60
C ASP A 283 -11.76 -27.43 18.19
N GLN A 284 -11.52 -26.13 18.13
CA GLN A 284 -12.50 -25.17 17.63
C GLN A 284 -12.84 -25.43 16.15
N ALA A 285 -11.83 -25.71 15.32
CA ALA A 285 -12.06 -26.06 13.92
C ALA A 285 -12.98 -27.27 13.77
N PHE A 286 -12.80 -28.30 14.60
CA PHE A 286 -13.65 -29.51 14.58
C PHE A 286 -15.08 -29.21 15.01
N ASP A 287 -15.29 -28.25 15.92
CA ASP A 287 -16.66 -27.81 16.25
C ASP A 287 -17.34 -27.15 15.04
N TYR A 288 -16.65 -26.32 14.29
CA TYR A 288 -17.21 -25.73 13.07
C TYR A 288 -17.42 -26.78 11.97
N PHE A 289 -16.56 -27.77 11.81
CA PHE A 289 -16.79 -28.86 10.86
C PHE A 289 -18.06 -29.66 11.20
N ARG A 290 -18.31 -29.92 12.47
CA ARG A 290 -19.56 -30.56 12.92
C ARG A 290 -20.80 -29.68 12.64
N GLN A 291 -20.69 -28.37 12.85
CA GLN A 291 -21.76 -27.42 12.54
C GLN A 291 -22.02 -27.34 11.04
N ALA A 292 -20.98 -27.29 10.19
CA ALA A 292 -21.14 -27.33 8.75
C ALA A 292 -21.84 -28.58 8.27
N ALA A 293 -21.44 -29.76 8.76
CA ALA A 293 -22.10 -31.04 8.44
C ALA A 293 -23.54 -31.11 8.92
N LYS A 294 -23.88 -30.46 10.03
CA LYS A 294 -25.26 -30.34 10.51
C LYS A 294 -26.10 -29.40 9.63
N LYS A 295 -25.49 -28.34 9.09
CA LYS A 295 -26.17 -27.31 8.28
C LYS A 295 -26.56 -27.85 6.92
N ASP A 296 -25.66 -28.55 6.23
CA ASP A 296 -25.89 -29.25 4.97
C ASP A 296 -25.01 -30.49 4.90
N PRO A 297 -25.55 -31.67 5.23
CA PRO A 297 -24.80 -32.93 5.23
C PRO A 297 -24.42 -33.39 3.80
N ASN A 298 -25.03 -32.83 2.76
CA ASN A 298 -24.78 -33.23 1.37
C ASN A 298 -23.74 -32.35 0.64
N ASP A 299 -23.33 -31.24 1.23
CA ASP A 299 -22.28 -30.39 0.66
C ASP A 299 -20.95 -31.14 0.70
N TRP A 300 -20.28 -31.27 -0.43
CA TRP A 300 -19.03 -32.02 -0.54
C TRP A 300 -17.93 -31.53 0.41
N VAL A 301 -17.90 -30.23 0.75
CA VAL A 301 -16.86 -29.66 1.65
C VAL A 301 -16.98 -30.21 3.07
N VAL A 302 -18.16 -30.56 3.53
CA VAL A 302 -18.38 -31.04 4.92
C VAL A 302 -17.76 -32.42 5.14
N HIS A 303 -17.66 -33.21 4.07
CA HIS A 303 -16.99 -34.50 4.09
C HIS A 303 -15.48 -34.38 4.32
N ASP A 304 -14.78 -33.33 3.79
CA ASP A 304 -13.40 -33.06 4.18
C ASP A 304 -13.29 -32.73 5.67
N GLY A 305 -14.16 -31.88 6.19
CA GLY A 305 -14.21 -31.59 7.64
C GLY A 305 -14.39 -32.83 8.49
N THR A 306 -15.31 -33.70 8.09
CA THR A 306 -15.58 -34.99 8.76
C THR A 306 -14.39 -35.96 8.67
N ALA A 307 -13.74 -36.02 7.50
CA ALA A 307 -12.54 -36.83 7.31
C ALA A 307 -11.41 -36.38 8.25
N ARG A 308 -11.23 -35.06 8.43
CA ARG A 308 -10.24 -34.51 9.36
C ARG A 308 -10.52 -34.86 10.81
N ILE A 309 -11.79 -34.87 11.22
CA ILE A 309 -12.18 -35.29 12.57
C ILE A 309 -11.88 -36.78 12.79
N TYR A 310 -12.20 -37.67 11.84
CA TYR A 310 -11.87 -39.07 11.92
C TYR A 310 -10.38 -39.32 11.93
N SER A 311 -9.62 -38.65 11.05
CA SER A 311 -8.16 -38.74 10.94
C SER A 311 -7.46 -38.40 12.24
N ALA A 312 -7.87 -37.31 12.90
CA ALA A 312 -7.30 -36.89 14.19
C ALA A 312 -7.53 -37.92 15.31
N LYS A 313 -8.58 -38.75 15.18
CA LYS A 313 -8.89 -39.86 16.11
C LYS A 313 -8.15 -41.16 15.74
N GLY A 314 -7.38 -41.18 14.67
CA GLY A 314 -6.72 -42.40 14.14
C GLY A 314 -7.68 -43.32 13.37
N ASP A 315 -8.92 -42.91 13.12
CA ASP A 315 -9.88 -43.68 12.32
C ASP A 315 -9.72 -43.37 10.83
N TYR A 316 -8.60 -43.84 10.28
CA TYR A 316 -8.24 -43.60 8.89
C TYR A 316 -9.19 -44.28 7.89
N SER A 317 -9.83 -45.35 8.30
CA SER A 317 -10.81 -46.07 7.45
C SER A 317 -12.04 -45.22 7.17
N ASN A 318 -12.64 -44.60 8.19
CA ASN A 318 -13.76 -43.70 8.01
C ASN A 318 -13.33 -42.38 7.41
N ALA A 319 -12.15 -41.84 7.78
CA ALA A 319 -11.59 -40.65 7.14
C ALA A 319 -11.43 -40.87 5.62
N LEU A 320 -10.97 -42.05 5.17
CA LEU A 320 -10.81 -42.39 3.77
C LEU A 320 -12.13 -42.43 3.00
N LYS A 321 -13.20 -42.94 3.63
CA LYS A 321 -14.55 -42.91 3.02
C LYS A 321 -15.01 -41.49 2.77
N GLU A 322 -14.90 -40.64 3.78
CA GLU A 322 -15.33 -39.24 3.72
C GLU A 322 -14.53 -38.43 2.68
N ILE A 323 -13.20 -38.57 2.66
CA ILE A 323 -12.39 -37.84 1.70
C ILE A 323 -12.61 -38.27 0.25
N LYS A 324 -13.02 -39.52 0.02
CA LYS A 324 -13.42 -39.98 -1.31
C LYS A 324 -14.75 -39.36 -1.77
N ILE A 325 -15.66 -39.10 -0.86
CA ILE A 325 -16.91 -38.35 -1.17
C ILE A 325 -16.52 -36.89 -1.53
N THR A 326 -15.65 -36.25 -0.73
CA THR A 326 -15.10 -34.94 -1.05
C THR A 326 -14.50 -34.90 -2.45
N LEU A 327 -13.64 -35.84 -2.79
CA LEU A 327 -12.97 -35.92 -4.09
C LEU A 327 -13.96 -36.10 -5.25
N ALA A 328 -15.03 -36.89 -5.03
CA ALA A 328 -16.07 -37.11 -6.04
C ALA A 328 -16.92 -35.85 -6.27
N GLY A 329 -17.25 -35.10 -5.22
CA GLY A 329 -18.09 -33.91 -5.27
C GLY A 329 -17.33 -32.60 -5.60
N ALA A 330 -16.04 -32.57 -5.38
CA ALA A 330 -15.23 -31.38 -5.58
C ALA A 330 -15.14 -30.98 -7.06
N PRO A 331 -15.11 -29.67 -7.37
CA PRO A 331 -14.78 -29.17 -8.70
C PRO A 331 -13.41 -29.65 -9.18
N ASP A 332 -13.23 -29.88 -10.49
CA ASP A 332 -12.01 -30.49 -11.03
C ASP A 332 -10.73 -29.72 -10.66
N ASN A 333 -10.78 -28.39 -10.64
CA ASN A 333 -9.66 -27.56 -10.26
C ASN A 333 -9.30 -27.64 -8.76
N GLN A 334 -10.15 -28.24 -7.93
CA GLN A 334 -9.91 -28.42 -6.50
C GLN A 334 -9.50 -29.86 -6.14
N LYS A 335 -9.76 -30.84 -6.98
CA LYS A 335 -9.43 -32.24 -6.74
C LYS A 335 -7.95 -32.46 -6.40
N ILE A 336 -7.07 -31.69 -7.03
CA ILE A 336 -5.61 -31.73 -6.80
C ILE A 336 -5.22 -31.53 -5.32
N PHE A 337 -6.03 -30.83 -4.53
CA PHE A 337 -5.78 -30.62 -3.10
C PHE A 337 -6.19 -31.81 -2.22
N PHE A 338 -7.10 -32.66 -2.70
CA PHE A 338 -7.61 -33.80 -1.94
C PHE A 338 -6.95 -35.13 -2.30
N GLU A 339 -6.44 -35.29 -3.53
CA GLU A 339 -5.72 -36.51 -3.94
C GLU A 339 -4.55 -36.87 -3.02
N PRO A 340 -3.69 -35.94 -2.55
CA PRO A 340 -2.63 -36.26 -1.61
C PRO A 340 -3.18 -36.74 -0.25
N LEU A 341 -4.36 -36.25 0.17
CA LEU A 341 -4.97 -36.64 1.44
C LEU A 341 -5.46 -38.09 1.39
N VAL A 342 -5.98 -38.53 0.25
CA VAL A 342 -6.34 -39.95 0.04
C VAL A 342 -5.12 -40.83 0.26
N LYS A 343 -3.96 -40.50 -0.36
CA LYS A 343 -2.72 -41.27 -0.23
C LYS A 343 -2.20 -41.31 1.22
N LYS A 344 -2.27 -40.17 1.95
CA LYS A 344 -1.89 -40.12 3.37
C LYS A 344 -2.77 -41.04 4.20
N LEU A 345 -4.08 -41.04 3.99
CA LEU A 345 -5.01 -41.88 4.74
C LEU A 345 -4.85 -43.37 4.43
N GLU A 346 -4.58 -43.73 3.16
CA GLU A 346 -4.23 -45.08 2.74
C GLU A 346 -2.95 -45.59 3.39
N ALA A 347 -2.01 -44.69 3.66
CA ALA A 347 -0.77 -44.98 4.39
C ALA A 347 -0.94 -44.96 5.93
N GLY A 348 -2.15 -44.78 6.45
CA GLY A 348 -2.42 -44.71 7.90
C GLY A 348 -1.83 -43.45 8.55
N GLN A 349 -1.82 -42.32 7.82
CA GLN A 349 -1.26 -41.06 8.29
C GLN A 349 -2.37 -40.02 8.54
N ASP A 350 -2.19 -39.22 9.60
CA ASP A 350 -3.11 -38.14 9.93
C ASP A 350 -2.97 -36.99 8.93
N ILE A 351 -4.09 -36.66 8.25
CA ILE A 351 -4.17 -35.56 7.26
C ILE A 351 -4.13 -34.16 7.88
N ASN A 352 -4.23 -34.04 9.19
CA ASN A 352 -4.12 -32.76 9.90
C ASN A 352 -2.66 -32.41 10.22
N LYS A 353 -1.72 -33.35 10.05
CA LYS A 353 -0.29 -33.13 10.26
C LYS A 353 0.40 -32.85 8.92
N ASN A 354 1.29 -31.88 8.93
CA ASN A 354 2.13 -31.55 7.76
C ASN A 354 3.13 -32.67 7.44
#